data_71576273000e9af2896b7857c08206db
#
_entry.id   71576273000e9af2896b7857c08206db
#
_cell.length_a   1.000
_cell.length_b   1.000
_cell.length_c   1.000
_cell.angle_alpha   90.00
_cell.angle_beta   90.00
_cell.angle_gamma   90.00
#
_symmetry.space_group_name_H-M   'P 1'
#
loop_
_entity.id
_entity.type
_entity.pdbx_description
1 polymer ?
#
loop_
_entity_poly.entity_id
_entity_poly.type
_entity_poly.pdbx_seq_one_letter_code
_entity_poly.pdbx_strand_id
1 'polypeptide(L)' 'MIVFKCNEKLSKEEYGRWQNFITEHWKSGEPIVLPEYFDVYELEEGEEVEYEEE' A
#
# COMPACT_ATOMS: atom_id res chain seq x y z
N MET A 1 1.18 -2.56 11.95
CA MET A 1 0.38 -2.48 10.71
C MET A 1 1.24 -1.89 9.61
N ILE A 2 1.25 -2.51 8.45
CA ILE A 2 2.01 -2.01 7.30
C ILE A 2 1.06 -1.30 6.33
N VAL A 3 1.47 -0.11 5.89
CA VAL A 3 0.70 0.71 4.98
C VAL A 3 1.47 0.89 3.68
N PHE A 4 0.83 0.60 2.57
CA PHE A 4 1.38 0.83 1.23
C PHE A 4 0.74 2.09 0.65
N LYS A 5 1.55 3.08 0.34
CA LYS A 5 1.09 4.33 -0.23
C LYS A 5 1.57 4.47 -1.66
N CYS A 6 0.65 4.72 -2.57
CA CYS A 6 1.00 5.05 -3.95
C CYS A 6 1.10 6.56 -4.10
N ASN A 7 2.22 7.03 -4.64
CA ASN A 7 2.48 8.45 -4.84
C ASN A 7 1.99 8.96 -6.20
N GLU A 8 1.42 8.08 -7.00
CA GLU A 8 0.79 8.44 -8.26
C GLU A 8 -0.72 8.30 -8.18
N LYS A 9 -1.41 9.02 -9.05
CA LYS A 9 -2.86 8.98 -9.14
C LYS A 9 -3.29 7.69 -9.84
N LEU A 10 -3.99 6.82 -9.13
CA LEU A 10 -4.49 5.57 -9.67
C LEU A 10 -5.97 5.67 -9.99
N SER A 11 -6.40 5.01 -11.07
CA SER A 11 -7.83 4.80 -11.33
C SER A 11 -8.39 3.79 -10.31
N LYS A 12 -9.71 3.72 -10.20
CA LYS A 12 -10.36 2.73 -9.32
C LYS A 12 -9.97 1.30 -9.68
N GLU A 13 -9.84 1.00 -10.97
CA GLU A 13 -9.44 -0.32 -11.45
C GLU A 13 -8.01 -0.65 -11.05
N GLU A 14 -7.09 0.29 -11.26
CA GLU A 14 -5.69 0.11 -10.88
C GLU A 14 -5.54 -0.03 -9.38
N TYR A 15 -6.24 0.78 -8.62
CA TYR A 15 -6.24 0.70 -7.16
C TYR A 15 -6.70 -0.69 -6.69
N GLY A 16 -7.79 -1.19 -7.25
CA GLY A 16 -8.30 -2.52 -6.91
C GLY A 16 -7.33 -3.64 -7.27
N ARG A 17 -6.65 -3.54 -8.42
CA ARG A 17 -5.62 -4.52 -8.82
C ARG A 17 -4.45 -4.53 -7.87
N TRP A 18 -3.94 -3.37 -7.48
CA TRP A 18 -2.84 -3.28 -6.54
C TRP A 18 -3.22 -3.81 -5.16
N GLN A 19 -4.42 -3.48 -4.70
CA GLN A 19 -4.91 -3.97 -3.43
C GLN A 19 -4.99 -5.50 -3.41
N ASN A 20 -5.53 -6.10 -4.47
CA ASN A 20 -5.60 -7.56 -4.61
C ASN A 20 -4.22 -8.19 -4.69
N PHE A 21 -3.32 -7.63 -5.48
CA PHE A 21 -1.95 -8.10 -5.62
C PHE A 21 -1.23 -8.14 -4.28
N ILE A 22 -1.28 -7.04 -3.54
CA ILE A 22 -0.62 -6.94 -2.24
C ILE A 22 -1.22 -7.92 -1.25
N THR A 23 -2.55 -8.01 -1.20
CA THR A 23 -3.25 -8.91 -0.29
C THR A 23 -2.91 -10.37 -0.57
N GLU A 24 -2.92 -10.77 -1.82
CA GLU A 24 -2.61 -12.14 -2.24
C GLU A 24 -1.17 -12.53 -1.88
N HIS A 25 -0.22 -11.68 -2.20
CA HIS A 25 1.18 -11.93 -1.90
C HIS A 25 1.45 -11.95 -0.41
N TRP A 26 0.76 -11.09 0.33
CA TRP A 26 0.87 -11.05 1.78
C TRP A 26 0.42 -12.36 2.41
N LYS A 27 -0.72 -12.89 1.96
CA LYS A 27 -1.28 -14.15 2.47
C LYS A 27 -0.41 -15.36 2.13
N SER A 28 0.15 -15.38 0.94
CA SER A 28 0.98 -16.51 0.49
C SER A 28 2.41 -16.47 1.03
N GLY A 29 2.81 -15.36 1.64
CA GLY A 29 4.18 -15.17 2.11
C GLY A 29 5.19 -14.93 1.00
N GLU A 30 4.73 -14.64 -0.21
CA GLU A 30 5.59 -14.33 -1.34
C GLU A 30 6.15 -12.91 -1.23
N PRO A 31 7.34 -12.65 -1.79
CA PRO A 31 7.87 -11.30 -1.80
C PRO A 31 6.98 -10.33 -2.57
N ILE A 32 6.75 -9.17 -1.99
CA ILE A 32 5.99 -8.10 -2.64
C ILE A 32 6.98 -7.14 -3.28
N VAL A 33 6.98 -7.10 -4.61
CA VAL A 33 7.82 -6.17 -5.38
C VAL A 33 6.93 -5.09 -5.95
N LEU A 34 7.21 -3.85 -5.57
CA LEU A 34 6.41 -2.69 -5.97
C LEU A 34 7.23 -1.74 -6.82
N PRO A 35 6.58 -0.99 -7.73
CA PRO A 35 7.23 0.10 -8.42
C PRO A 35 7.76 1.16 -7.46
N GLU A 36 8.72 1.96 -7.92
CA GLU A 36 9.37 2.98 -7.10
C GLU A 36 8.44 4.11 -6.62
N TYR A 37 7.26 4.25 -7.23
CA TYR A 37 6.27 5.24 -6.79
C TYR A 37 5.42 4.78 -5.60
N PHE A 38 5.70 3.60 -5.05
CA PHE A 38 5.08 3.15 -3.81
C PHE A 38 6.02 3.37 -2.64
N ASP A 39 5.46 3.86 -1.55
CA ASP A 39 6.13 3.93 -0.26
C ASP A 39 5.51 2.93 0.70
N VAL A 40 6.34 2.36 1.55
CA VAL A 40 5.91 1.39 2.55
C VAL A 40 6.22 1.95 3.93
N TYR A 41 5.20 2.00 4.77
CA TYR A 41 5.32 2.49 6.14
C TYR A 41 4.93 1.41 7.11
N GLU A 42 5.68 1.28 8.20
CA GLU A 42 5.29 0.45 9.32
C GLU A 42 4.75 1.34 10.43
N LEU A 43 3.51 1.08 10.83
CA LEU A 43 2.86 1.79 11.91
C LEU A 43 2.77 0.91 13.15
N GLU A 44 3.14 1.48 14.29
CA GLU A 44 2.93 0.82 15.57
C GLU A 44 1.45 0.92 15.97
N GLU A 45 1.05 0.01 16.86
CA GLU A 45 -0.31 0.01 17.39
C GLU A 45 -0.61 1.33 18.09
N GLY A 46 -1.64 2.02 17.64
CA GLY A 46 -2.04 3.32 18.20
C GLY A 46 -1.53 4.53 17.42
N GLU A 47 -0.67 4.35 16.43
CA GLU A 47 -0.27 5.44 15.56
C GLU A 47 -1.32 5.69 14.49
N GLU A 48 -1.63 6.96 14.26
CA GLU A 48 -2.53 7.37 13.19
C GLU A 48 -1.73 7.90 12.00
N VAL A 49 -2.19 7.53 10.82
CA VAL A 49 -1.64 8.12 9.59
C VAL A 49 -2.25 9.49 9.41
N GLU A 50 -1.43 10.53 9.49
CA GLU A 50 -1.88 11.87 9.16
C GLU A 50 -1.91 12.01 7.64
N TYR A 51 -3.09 12.19 7.10
CA TYR A 51 -3.25 12.54 5.70
C TYR A 51 -3.14 14.05 5.58
N GLU A 52 -2.13 14.52 4.87
CA GLU A 52 -2.11 15.89 4.45
C GLU A 52 -3.10 16.04 3.30
N GLU A 53 -4.26 16.61 3.60
CA GLU A 53 -5.18 17.04 2.55
C GLU A 53 -4.67 18.36 1.99
N GLU A 54 -4.27 18.33 0.76
CA GLU A 54 -4.01 19.55 0.01
C GLU A 54 -5.32 20.16 -0.49
#